data_9f3b65a5b7791e38015dca7e64ad99a2
#
_entry.id   9f3b65a5b7791e38015dca7e64ad99a2
#
_cell.length_a   1.000
_cell.length_b   1.000
_cell.length_c   1.000
_cell.angle_alpha   90.00
_cell.angle_beta   90.00
_cell.angle_gamma   90.00
#
_symmetry.space_group_name_H-M   'P 1'
#
loop_
_entity.id
_entity.type
_entity.pdbx_description
1 polymer ?
#
loop_
_entity_poly.entity_id
_entity_poly.type
_entity_poly.pdbx_seq_one_letter_code
_entity_poly.pdbx_strand_id
1 'polypeptide(L)'
;MAWGQSGSTAPQQTGTPPAGTAPPPAPATQTSDPAAAKWSVGSIDISGLLDGYYNFNSNHPASGFNTLRNFEVKSNQFSLNMAKLSFSHAADPIGFTLDVGFGRAWQIFHATDPARGGNEYIPQAYVSLKPERWGGLQFDFGKFYTSAGAELTENNLTWSYGRGYLYTNGPYYHFGARVTKPLTSKFTVGLQLVNGWNNLEDNNSGKTIGITTAWVGSKVSWYNTFYTGPEKTATNQGHRHFYDTVVNLTPNARTNFYLNFDYGRENRAFGSSAAEWLAVGVAGRYQTTAHTALALRYENYNDRRGFITGTAQSLNSFTLTGEYKWVQGLLSRLEYRRDWSDQAYFERGFQGLAKNQNTLTVGFVAYFSTNLR
;
A
#
# COMPACT_ATOMS: atom_id res chain seq x y z
N MET A 1 3.82 -15.35 5.18
CA MET A 1 2.61 -14.55 5.40
C MET A 1 2.99 -13.11 5.19
N ALA A 2 2.27 -12.46 4.38
CA ALA A 2 2.76 -11.30 3.66
C ALA A 2 1.87 -10.08 3.82
N TRP A 3 2.35 -8.88 3.63
CA TRP A 3 1.75 -7.71 4.22
C TRP A 3 2.17 -6.41 3.56
N GLY A 4 1.35 -5.48 3.37
CA GLY A 4 1.73 -4.22 2.99
C GLY A 4 0.85 -3.10 2.76
N GLN A 5 0.37 -2.06 2.69
CA GLN A 5 0.47 -0.64 2.52
C GLN A 5 -0.80 0.05 2.08
N SER A 6 -1.01 1.23 2.13
CA SER A 6 -0.69 2.55 2.59
C SER A 6 -1.73 3.59 2.18
N GLY A 7 -1.81 4.69 2.73
CA GLY A 7 -2.44 5.83 2.15
C GLY A 7 -2.60 6.98 3.11
N SER A 8 -1.67 7.79 3.20
CA SER A 8 -1.83 9.13 3.72
C SER A 8 -1.31 10.09 2.69
N THR A 9 -1.75 11.29 2.72
CA THR A 9 -1.33 12.47 2.01
C THR A 9 0.14 12.54 1.49
N ALA A 10 0.66 11.41 0.98
CA ALA A 10 1.69 11.47 -0.02
C ALA A 10 1.01 11.92 -1.31
N PRO A 11 1.59 12.80 -2.10
CA PRO A 11 0.99 13.24 -3.32
C PRO A 11 0.73 12.02 -4.19
N GLN A 12 -0.53 11.83 -4.57
CA GLN A 12 -0.92 10.92 -5.63
C GLN A 12 0.06 11.08 -6.79
N GLN A 13 0.48 9.98 -7.39
CA GLN A 13 1.06 10.05 -8.73
C GLN A 13 -0.01 10.60 -9.66
N THR A 14 -0.05 11.93 -9.76
CA THR A 14 -0.93 12.63 -10.67
C THR A 14 -0.46 12.35 -12.08
N GLY A 15 -1.24 11.55 -12.79
CA GLY A 15 -1.26 11.69 -14.23
C GLY A 15 -1.63 13.14 -14.53
N THR A 16 -0.75 13.85 -15.20
CA THR A 16 -0.87 15.28 -15.55
C THR A 16 -2.21 15.53 -16.23
N PRO A 17 -3.05 16.47 -15.73
CA PRO A 17 -4.18 16.95 -16.52
C PRO A 17 -3.68 17.75 -17.72
N PRO A 18 -4.41 17.78 -18.83
CA PRO A 18 -4.07 18.64 -19.95
C PRO A 18 -4.17 20.13 -19.53
N ALA A 19 -3.24 20.92 -20.05
CA ALA A 19 -3.13 22.34 -19.79
C ALA A 19 -4.37 23.13 -20.26
N GLY A 20 -4.80 24.06 -19.42
CA GLY A 20 -5.49 25.27 -19.85
C GLY A 20 -6.96 25.38 -19.50
N THR A 21 -7.24 26.08 -18.42
CA THR A 21 -8.21 27.17 -18.33
C THR A 21 -7.96 27.95 -17.02
N ALA A 22 -8.01 29.27 -17.11
CA ALA A 22 -7.77 30.20 -16.02
C ALA A 22 -8.78 30.01 -14.86
N PRO A 23 -8.39 30.32 -13.60
CA PRO A 23 -9.28 30.20 -12.45
C PRO A 23 -10.43 31.21 -12.52
N PRO A 24 -11.64 30.83 -12.11
CA PRO A 24 -12.75 31.79 -11.98
C PRO A 24 -12.48 32.80 -10.85
N PRO A 25 -13.08 34.02 -10.93
CA PRO A 25 -12.88 35.03 -9.92
C PRO A 25 -13.40 34.61 -8.56
N ALA A 26 -12.72 35.06 -7.51
CA ALA A 26 -13.05 34.80 -6.12
C ALA A 26 -14.48 35.24 -5.78
N PRO A 27 -15.25 34.41 -5.01
CA PRO A 27 -16.55 34.86 -4.52
C PRO A 27 -16.42 35.93 -3.46
N ALA A 28 -17.32 36.91 -3.52
CA ALA A 28 -17.39 38.04 -2.60
C ALA A 28 -17.54 37.58 -1.14
N THR A 29 -16.81 38.26 -0.27
CA THR A 29 -16.82 38.04 1.20
C THR A 29 -18.23 38.23 1.75
N GLN A 30 -18.88 37.15 2.17
CA GLN A 30 -20.04 37.24 3.03
C GLN A 30 -19.59 37.36 4.48
N THR A 31 -19.96 38.42 5.14
CA THR A 31 -19.81 38.62 6.59
C THR A 31 -20.67 37.58 7.31
N SER A 32 -20.03 36.64 7.97
CA SER A 32 -20.69 35.63 8.77
C SER A 32 -21.17 36.18 10.12
N ASP A 33 -22.47 36.07 10.36
CA ASP A 33 -23.12 36.27 11.65
C ASP A 33 -22.57 35.24 12.67
N PRO A 34 -22.19 35.60 13.92
CA PRO A 34 -21.60 34.69 14.88
C PRO A 34 -22.59 33.75 15.59
N ALA A 35 -23.81 33.57 15.06
CA ALA A 35 -24.82 32.72 15.62
C ALA A 35 -24.76 31.29 15.04
N ALA A 36 -24.38 30.34 15.88
CA ALA A 36 -24.43 28.89 15.70
C ALA A 36 -23.51 28.34 14.60
N ALA A 37 -22.36 27.84 15.00
CA ALA A 37 -21.57 26.92 14.19
C ALA A 37 -22.42 25.71 13.82
N LYS A 38 -23.18 25.78 12.74
CA LYS A 38 -23.80 24.60 12.14
C LYS A 38 -22.66 23.73 11.65
N TRP A 39 -22.50 22.56 12.23
CA TRP A 39 -21.70 21.48 11.66
C TRP A 39 -22.23 21.19 10.25
N SER A 40 -21.63 21.80 9.25
CA SER A 40 -21.82 21.38 7.88
C SER A 40 -20.63 20.49 7.52
N VAL A 41 -20.87 19.21 7.43
CA VAL A 41 -19.95 18.34 6.70
C VAL A 41 -20.01 18.81 5.25
N GLY A 42 -18.91 19.39 4.74
CA GLY A 42 -18.79 19.77 3.32
C GLY A 42 -19.00 18.58 2.40
N SER A 43 -18.69 18.71 1.12
CA SER A 43 -18.84 17.61 0.16
C SER A 43 -18.10 16.35 0.62
N ILE A 44 -18.80 15.22 0.65
CA ILE A 44 -18.20 13.90 0.85
C ILE A 44 -17.77 13.38 -0.52
N ASP A 45 -16.51 13.03 -0.64
CA ASP A 45 -15.98 12.35 -1.80
C ASP A 45 -16.27 10.87 -1.71
N ILE A 46 -16.88 10.32 -2.75
CA ILE A 46 -17.20 8.89 -2.85
C ILE A 46 -16.38 8.30 -4.00
N SER A 47 -15.68 7.20 -3.72
CA SER A 47 -15.00 6.43 -4.75
C SER A 47 -15.24 4.93 -4.57
N GLY A 48 -15.09 4.18 -5.63
CA GLY A 48 -15.28 2.74 -5.61
C GLY A 48 -14.33 2.01 -6.54
N LEU A 49 -14.08 0.76 -6.18
CA LEU A 49 -13.21 -0.17 -6.91
C LEU A 49 -13.85 -1.56 -6.92
N LEU A 50 -13.82 -2.19 -8.10
CA LEU A 50 -14.10 -3.62 -8.27
C LEU A 50 -13.00 -4.24 -9.09
N ASP A 51 -12.38 -5.30 -8.57
CA ASP A 51 -11.19 -5.92 -9.14
C ASP A 51 -11.30 -7.44 -9.10
N GLY A 52 -11.07 -8.07 -10.23
CA GLY A 52 -11.06 -9.52 -10.40
C GLY A 52 -10.04 -9.98 -11.42
N TYR A 53 -9.64 -11.24 -11.32
CA TYR A 53 -8.60 -11.81 -12.16
C TYR A 53 -8.83 -13.28 -12.51
N TYR A 54 -8.15 -13.72 -13.56
CA TYR A 54 -7.77 -15.11 -13.78
C TYR A 54 -6.25 -15.23 -13.70
N ASN A 55 -5.75 -16.23 -12.99
CA ASN A 55 -4.33 -16.51 -12.90
C ASN A 55 -4.05 -17.95 -13.33
N PHE A 56 -3.09 -18.11 -14.23
CA PHE A 56 -2.49 -19.39 -14.59
C PHE A 56 -1.13 -19.52 -13.91
N ASN A 57 -0.87 -20.65 -13.21
CA ASN A 57 0.42 -20.98 -12.64
C ASN A 57 0.95 -22.26 -13.29
N SER A 58 2.13 -22.16 -13.93
CA SER A 58 2.76 -23.30 -14.63
C SER A 58 3.17 -24.46 -13.70
N ASN A 59 3.28 -24.22 -12.41
CA ASN A 59 3.58 -25.28 -11.44
C ASN A 59 2.37 -26.12 -11.07
N HIS A 60 1.14 -25.68 -11.39
CA HIS A 60 -0.12 -26.36 -11.03
C HIS A 60 -0.14 -26.79 -9.54
N PRO A 61 0.00 -25.83 -8.59
CA PRO A 61 0.03 -26.17 -7.17
C PRO A 61 -1.26 -26.88 -6.76
N ALA A 62 -1.13 -28.01 -6.05
CA ALA A 62 -2.27 -28.83 -5.64
C ALA A 62 -3.16 -28.12 -4.60
N SER A 63 -2.57 -27.21 -3.81
CA SER A 63 -3.32 -26.35 -2.89
C SER A 63 -4.26 -25.37 -3.61
N GLY A 64 -4.07 -25.13 -4.92
CA GLY A 64 -4.75 -24.10 -5.66
C GLY A 64 -4.32 -22.67 -5.30
N PHE A 65 -3.15 -22.53 -4.63
CA PHE A 65 -2.62 -21.23 -4.22
C PHE A 65 -1.24 -20.98 -4.83
N ASN A 66 -1.04 -19.72 -5.25
CA ASN A 66 0.27 -19.22 -5.64
C ASN A 66 1.11 -18.96 -4.39
N THR A 67 2.31 -19.50 -4.34
CA THR A 67 3.22 -19.32 -3.21
C THR A 67 3.74 -17.88 -3.15
N LEU A 68 3.82 -17.31 -1.93
CA LEU A 68 4.32 -15.96 -1.67
C LEU A 68 3.64 -14.85 -2.50
N ARG A 69 2.36 -15.04 -2.83
CA ARG A 69 1.53 -14.01 -3.44
C ARG A 69 0.65 -13.36 -2.39
N ASN A 70 0.29 -12.13 -2.64
CA ASN A 70 -0.51 -11.36 -1.71
C ASN A 70 -1.99 -11.38 -2.07
N PHE A 71 -2.38 -10.74 -3.16
CA PHE A 71 -3.78 -10.64 -3.52
C PHE A 71 -4.18 -11.63 -4.62
N GLU A 72 -3.32 -11.85 -5.62
CA GLU A 72 -3.52 -12.84 -6.68
C GLU A 72 -3.10 -14.25 -6.23
N VAL A 73 -3.65 -14.67 -5.08
CA VAL A 73 -3.26 -15.93 -4.41
C VAL A 73 -3.85 -17.17 -5.03
N LYS A 74 -4.95 -17.07 -5.77
CA LYS A 74 -5.60 -18.21 -6.37
C LYS A 74 -4.98 -18.54 -7.71
N SER A 75 -4.64 -19.82 -7.90
CA SER A 75 -4.07 -20.33 -9.15
C SER A 75 -5.10 -21.09 -9.98
N ASN A 76 -4.98 -21.00 -11.30
CA ASN A 76 -5.76 -21.73 -12.30
C ASN A 76 -7.29 -21.54 -12.16
N GLN A 77 -7.73 -20.37 -11.71
CA GLN A 77 -9.16 -20.05 -11.56
C GLN A 77 -9.44 -18.55 -11.65
N PHE A 78 -10.72 -18.21 -11.89
CA PHE A 78 -11.23 -16.85 -11.74
C PHE A 78 -11.43 -16.52 -10.27
N SER A 79 -11.12 -15.28 -9.88
CA SER A 79 -11.27 -14.83 -8.50
C SER A 79 -11.69 -13.37 -8.43
N LEU A 80 -12.64 -13.07 -7.55
CA LEU A 80 -12.89 -11.71 -7.07
C LEU A 80 -11.77 -11.36 -6.09
N ASN A 81 -10.98 -10.34 -6.42
CA ASN A 81 -9.88 -9.90 -5.60
C ASN A 81 -10.36 -8.92 -4.54
N MET A 82 -10.85 -7.77 -4.96
CA MET A 82 -11.39 -6.77 -4.04
C MET A 82 -12.58 -6.02 -4.61
N ALA A 83 -13.51 -5.67 -3.74
CA ALA A 83 -14.51 -4.64 -3.94
C ALA A 83 -14.37 -3.64 -2.80
N LYS A 84 -14.35 -2.33 -3.10
CA LYS A 84 -14.16 -1.28 -2.09
C LYS A 84 -15.04 -0.08 -2.39
N LEU A 85 -15.62 0.49 -1.34
CA LEU A 85 -16.21 1.83 -1.35
C LEU A 85 -15.46 2.68 -0.34
N SER A 86 -15.15 3.90 -0.72
CA SER A 86 -14.45 4.89 0.10
C SER A 86 -15.30 6.13 0.24
N PHE A 87 -15.40 6.62 1.46
CA PHE A 87 -16.03 7.88 1.83
C PHE A 87 -14.97 8.73 2.50
N SER A 88 -14.74 9.94 1.99
CA SER A 88 -13.76 10.83 2.59
C SER A 88 -14.24 12.27 2.56
N HIS A 89 -13.79 13.01 3.57
CA HIS A 89 -13.94 14.45 3.66
C HIS A 89 -12.59 15.04 4.09
N ALA A 90 -12.10 16.00 3.33
CA ALA A 90 -10.83 16.66 3.63
C ALA A 90 -10.91 17.44 4.95
N ALA A 91 -9.84 17.41 5.74
CA ALA A 91 -9.79 18.12 7.02
C ALA A 91 -9.68 19.63 6.82
N ASP A 92 -10.80 20.33 7.08
CA ASP A 92 -10.90 21.80 7.10
C ASP A 92 -12.03 22.24 8.06
N PRO A 93 -11.78 22.37 9.36
CA PRO A 93 -10.66 21.84 10.14
C PRO A 93 -10.78 20.35 10.48
N ILE A 94 -11.94 19.73 10.26
CA ILE A 94 -12.25 18.33 10.61
C ILE A 94 -12.48 17.54 9.32
N GLY A 95 -11.91 16.36 9.23
CA GLY A 95 -12.11 15.43 8.14
C GLY A 95 -12.23 13.99 8.62
N PHE A 96 -12.50 13.09 7.69
CA PHE A 96 -12.50 11.66 7.95
C PHE A 96 -12.22 10.87 6.67
N THR A 97 -11.82 9.63 6.85
CA THR A 97 -11.78 8.61 5.81
C THR A 97 -12.40 7.34 6.35
N LEU A 98 -13.31 6.75 5.57
CA LEU A 98 -13.91 5.45 5.84
C LEU A 98 -13.89 4.63 4.56
N ASP A 99 -13.19 3.50 4.59
CA ASP A 99 -13.20 2.49 3.52
C ASP A 99 -13.98 1.27 3.98
N VAL A 100 -14.85 0.77 3.11
CA VAL A 100 -15.55 -0.50 3.28
C VAL A 100 -15.14 -1.43 2.15
N GLY A 101 -14.67 -2.63 2.47
CA GLY A 101 -14.07 -3.54 1.52
C GLY A 101 -14.50 -4.99 1.67
N PHE A 102 -14.67 -5.69 0.55
CA PHE A 102 -15.03 -7.10 0.46
C PHE A 102 -14.12 -7.80 -0.54
N GLY A 103 -13.97 -9.11 -0.39
CA GLY A 103 -13.17 -9.93 -1.29
C GLY A 103 -11.93 -10.53 -0.62
N ARG A 104 -11.22 -11.37 -1.38
CA ARG A 104 -10.07 -12.14 -0.88
C ARG A 104 -8.93 -11.25 -0.39
N ALA A 105 -8.68 -10.13 -1.06
CA ALA A 105 -7.62 -9.19 -0.69
C ALA A 105 -7.78 -8.70 0.76
N TRP A 106 -8.99 -8.37 1.18
CA TRP A 106 -9.23 -7.86 2.53
C TRP A 106 -9.10 -8.93 3.60
N GLN A 107 -9.45 -10.19 3.29
CA GLN A 107 -9.20 -11.33 4.18
C GLN A 107 -7.70 -11.54 4.43
N ILE A 108 -6.88 -11.37 3.38
CA ILE A 108 -5.42 -11.47 3.47
C ILE A 108 -4.84 -10.26 4.19
N PHE A 109 -5.33 -9.08 3.86
CA PHE A 109 -4.93 -7.81 4.46
C PHE A 109 -5.09 -7.82 6.00
N HIS A 110 -6.05 -8.55 6.53
CA HIS A 110 -6.31 -8.68 7.95
C HIS A 110 -5.95 -10.06 8.54
N ALA A 111 -5.27 -10.92 7.81
CA ALA A 111 -5.10 -12.31 8.21
C ALA A 111 -4.31 -12.53 9.50
N THR A 112 -3.49 -11.56 9.93
CA THR A 112 -2.75 -11.63 11.20
C THR A 112 -3.36 -10.76 12.31
N ASP A 113 -4.41 -10.00 12.01
CA ASP A 113 -5.09 -9.19 13.01
C ASP A 113 -5.86 -10.10 14.00
N PRO A 114 -5.57 -10.10 15.30
CA PRO A 114 -6.31 -10.89 16.29
C PRO A 114 -7.77 -10.44 16.39
N ALA A 115 -8.06 -9.17 16.13
CA ALA A 115 -9.39 -8.56 16.18
C ALA A 115 -10.12 -8.53 14.83
N ARG A 116 -9.73 -9.38 13.87
CA ARG A 116 -10.27 -9.28 12.51
C ARG A 116 -11.80 -9.39 12.46
N GLY A 117 -12.49 -10.34 12.97
CA GLY A 117 -13.95 -10.41 13.00
C GLY A 117 -14.62 -9.56 11.91
N GLY A 118 -15.61 -8.74 12.21
CA GLY A 118 -16.20 -7.76 11.26
C GLY A 118 -15.23 -6.65 10.79
N ASN A 119 -14.11 -6.43 11.47
CA ASN A 119 -13.14 -5.38 11.16
C ASN A 119 -12.36 -5.65 9.87
N GLU A 120 -12.37 -6.88 9.35
CA GLU A 120 -11.78 -7.20 8.04
C GLU A 120 -12.48 -6.49 6.87
N TYR A 121 -13.70 -6.00 7.08
CA TYR A 121 -14.44 -5.23 6.07
C TYR A 121 -14.17 -3.73 6.13
N ILE A 122 -13.33 -3.27 7.05
CA ILE A 122 -12.99 -1.85 7.22
C ILE A 122 -11.48 -1.66 7.01
N PRO A 123 -11.00 -1.50 5.76
CA PRO A 123 -9.59 -1.27 5.45
C PRO A 123 -9.02 -0.03 6.12
N GLN A 124 -9.78 1.07 6.14
CA GLN A 124 -9.43 2.31 6.84
C GLN A 124 -10.65 2.92 7.53
N ALA A 125 -10.43 3.50 8.70
CA ALA A 125 -11.41 4.34 9.40
C ALA A 125 -10.65 5.28 10.35
N TYR A 126 -10.54 6.55 9.99
CA TYR A 126 -9.87 7.54 10.85
C TYR A 126 -10.50 8.91 10.69
N VAL A 127 -10.38 9.71 11.75
CA VAL A 127 -10.73 11.13 11.76
C VAL A 127 -9.46 11.97 11.64
N SER A 128 -9.61 13.16 11.05
CA SER A 128 -8.52 14.10 10.83
C SER A 128 -8.85 15.47 11.42
N LEU A 129 -7.87 16.11 12.05
CA LEU A 129 -7.95 17.48 12.55
C LEU A 129 -6.83 18.29 11.92
N LYS A 130 -7.17 19.41 11.29
CA LYS A 130 -6.23 20.34 10.64
C LYS A 130 -6.68 21.78 10.78
N PRO A 131 -6.74 22.33 12.01
CA PRO A 131 -7.09 23.72 12.22
C PRO A 131 -6.07 24.65 11.56
N GLU A 132 -6.53 25.72 10.94
CA GLU A 132 -5.68 26.69 10.24
C GLU A 132 -4.55 27.24 11.14
N ARG A 133 -4.87 27.53 12.43
CA ARG A 133 -3.91 27.99 13.44
C ARG A 133 -2.74 27.03 13.71
N TRP A 134 -2.82 25.78 13.28
CA TRP A 134 -1.73 24.82 13.42
C TRP A 134 -0.70 24.93 12.27
N GLY A 135 -0.89 25.87 11.34
CA GLY A 135 0.03 26.15 10.25
C GLY A 135 0.30 24.90 9.39
N GLY A 136 -0.75 24.15 9.04
CA GLY A 136 -0.69 22.97 8.21
C GLY A 136 -0.38 21.66 8.95
N LEU A 137 -0.19 21.66 10.28
CA LEU A 137 -0.11 20.42 11.03
C LEU A 137 -1.46 19.71 10.99
N GLN A 138 -1.45 18.44 10.63
CA GLN A 138 -2.61 17.55 10.64
C GLN A 138 -2.41 16.45 11.67
N PHE A 139 -3.45 16.16 12.43
CA PHE A 139 -3.55 15.04 13.36
C PHE A 139 -4.61 14.07 12.83
N ASP A 140 -4.27 12.79 12.72
CA ASP A 140 -5.21 11.71 12.39
C ASP A 140 -5.26 10.71 13.54
N PHE A 141 -6.45 10.17 13.81
CA PHE A 141 -6.67 9.11 14.80
C PHE A 141 -7.61 8.04 14.25
N GLY A 142 -7.21 6.79 14.34
CA GLY A 142 -7.96 5.63 13.91
C GLY A 142 -7.11 4.62 13.13
N LYS A 143 -7.75 3.87 12.23
CA LYS A 143 -7.12 2.89 11.36
C LYS A 143 -6.74 3.52 10.03
N PHE A 144 -5.47 3.53 9.70
CA PHE A 144 -4.95 4.08 8.46
C PHE A 144 -3.90 3.16 7.84
N TYR A 145 -3.78 3.22 6.53
CA TYR A 145 -2.73 2.48 5.83
C TYR A 145 -1.34 2.94 6.27
N THR A 146 -0.36 2.05 6.17
CA THR A 146 1.04 2.36 6.49
C THR A 146 1.61 3.44 5.58
N SER A 147 2.70 4.07 5.99
CA SER A 147 3.42 5.06 5.19
C SER A 147 4.62 4.48 4.45
N ALA A 148 4.89 3.17 4.58
CA ALA A 148 6.06 2.53 4.00
C ALA A 148 5.77 1.88 2.63
N GLY A 149 6.72 1.86 1.67
CA GLY A 149 6.77 1.17 0.39
C GLY A 149 6.24 1.94 -0.82
N ALA A 150 6.56 1.43 -1.99
CA ALA A 150 6.26 2.06 -3.28
C ALA A 150 4.92 1.63 -3.89
N GLU A 151 4.40 0.46 -3.53
CA GLU A 151 3.15 -0.08 -4.09
C GLU A 151 1.96 0.23 -3.18
N LEU A 152 0.79 0.38 -3.78
CA LEU A 152 -0.47 0.70 -3.10
C LEU A 152 -1.40 -0.52 -3.05
N THR A 153 -2.40 -0.48 -2.18
CA THR A 153 -3.35 -1.58 -1.99
C THR A 153 -4.29 -1.74 -3.18
N GLU A 154 -4.76 -0.65 -3.76
CA GLU A 154 -5.74 -0.64 -4.83
C GLU A 154 -5.11 -0.82 -6.21
N ASN A 155 -5.65 -1.74 -7.01
CA ASN A 155 -5.09 -2.08 -8.32
C ASN A 155 -5.15 -0.95 -9.37
N ASN A 156 -6.09 -0.03 -9.27
CA ASN A 156 -6.13 1.14 -10.15
C ASN A 156 -5.00 2.15 -9.89
N LEU A 157 -4.31 2.04 -8.75
CA LEU A 157 -3.23 2.95 -8.32
C LEU A 157 -1.83 2.36 -8.49
N THR A 158 -1.69 1.12 -8.93
CA THR A 158 -0.41 0.43 -9.11
C THR A 158 -0.09 0.20 -10.59
N TRP A 159 1.17 -0.11 -10.91
CA TRP A 159 1.60 -0.37 -12.28
C TRP A 159 1.50 -1.84 -12.68
N SER A 160 1.61 -2.74 -11.70
CA SER A 160 1.46 -4.18 -11.86
C SER A 160 0.13 -4.64 -11.28
N TYR A 161 -0.38 -5.80 -11.71
CA TYR A 161 -1.55 -6.43 -11.10
C TYR A 161 -1.18 -7.06 -9.76
N GLY A 162 -0.15 -7.89 -9.75
CA GLY A 162 0.36 -8.52 -8.54
C GLY A 162 1.28 -7.59 -7.74
N ARG A 163 1.24 -7.72 -6.41
CA ARG A 163 2.14 -6.99 -5.50
C ARG A 163 3.48 -7.69 -5.37
N GLY A 164 4.52 -6.90 -5.20
CA GLY A 164 5.87 -7.37 -4.99
C GLY A 164 6.14 -7.93 -3.60
N TYR A 165 7.35 -8.43 -3.40
CA TYR A 165 7.79 -8.96 -2.11
C TYR A 165 7.93 -7.88 -1.04
N LEU A 166 8.36 -6.66 -1.42
CA LEU A 166 8.49 -5.56 -0.49
C LEU A 166 7.10 -5.18 0.05
N TYR A 167 6.11 -5.02 -0.84
CA TYR A 167 4.73 -4.81 -0.43
C TYR A 167 4.22 -5.98 0.42
N THR A 168 4.49 -7.20 -0.02
CA THR A 168 4.01 -8.45 0.56
C THR A 168 4.52 -8.69 2.00
N ASN A 169 5.66 -8.12 2.38
CA ASN A 169 6.34 -8.40 3.65
C ASN A 169 6.60 -7.15 4.53
N GLY A 170 5.99 -6.03 4.19
CA GLY A 170 5.91 -4.83 5.02
C GLY A 170 4.61 -4.76 5.85
N PRO A 171 4.34 -3.70 6.62
CA PRO A 171 3.05 -3.49 7.28
C PRO A 171 1.97 -3.04 6.28
N TYR A 172 0.70 -3.40 6.49
CA TYR A 172 -0.45 -2.96 5.70
C TYR A 172 -1.08 -1.69 6.27
N TYR A 173 -1.36 -1.72 7.56
CA TYR A 173 -2.06 -0.66 8.27
C TYR A 173 -1.60 -0.58 9.71
N HIS A 174 -1.99 0.50 10.32
CA HIS A 174 -1.80 0.75 11.74
C HIS A 174 -3.10 1.28 12.35
N PHE A 175 -3.27 1.06 13.64
CA PHE A 175 -4.30 1.73 14.43
C PHE A 175 -3.62 2.57 15.52
N GLY A 176 -3.97 3.85 15.60
CA GLY A 176 -3.41 4.78 16.58
C GLY A 176 -3.52 6.23 16.15
N ALA A 177 -2.54 7.01 16.54
CA ALA A 177 -2.43 8.43 16.23
C ALA A 177 -1.24 8.69 15.30
N ARG A 178 -1.40 9.65 14.37
CA ARG A 178 -0.28 10.22 13.62
C ARG A 178 -0.43 11.73 13.49
N VAL A 179 0.71 12.40 13.42
CA VAL A 179 0.78 13.82 13.07
C VAL A 179 1.67 13.99 11.86
N THR A 180 1.30 14.91 10.96
CA THR A 180 2.12 15.31 9.82
C THR A 180 2.22 16.83 9.77
N LYS A 181 3.40 17.34 9.42
CA LYS A 181 3.68 18.78 9.35
C LYS A 181 4.49 19.10 8.12
N PRO A 182 3.99 19.87 7.17
CA PRO A 182 4.83 20.46 6.12
C PRO A 182 5.75 21.51 6.76
N LEU A 183 7.06 21.32 6.63
CA LEU A 183 8.08 22.26 7.08
C LEU A 183 8.40 23.27 6.00
N THR A 184 8.30 22.84 4.74
CA THR A 184 8.41 23.69 3.54
C THR A 184 7.37 23.24 2.51
N SER A 185 7.28 23.92 1.38
CA SER A 185 6.45 23.50 0.24
C SER A 185 6.85 22.16 -0.37
N LYS A 186 8.05 21.65 -0.04
CA LYS A 186 8.59 20.39 -0.58
C LYS A 186 8.92 19.35 0.48
N PHE A 187 8.98 19.71 1.74
CA PHE A 187 9.42 18.81 2.79
C PHE A 187 8.40 18.70 3.91
N THR A 188 7.95 17.46 4.19
CA THR A 188 7.00 17.11 5.23
C THR A 188 7.64 16.10 6.18
N VAL A 189 7.34 16.21 7.47
CA VAL A 189 7.71 15.25 8.49
C VAL A 189 6.46 14.70 9.17
N GLY A 190 6.55 13.47 9.68
CA GLY A 190 5.46 12.82 10.42
C GLY A 190 5.96 12.00 11.59
N LEU A 191 5.11 11.88 12.59
CA LEU A 191 5.30 11.02 13.75
C LEU A 191 4.03 10.19 13.97
N GLN A 192 4.20 8.92 14.30
CA GLN A 192 3.10 7.97 14.53
C GLN A 192 3.31 7.26 15.87
N LEU A 193 2.22 7.01 16.59
CA LEU A 193 2.17 6.16 17.78
C LEU A 193 1.01 5.19 17.60
N VAL A 194 1.33 3.91 17.42
CA VAL A 194 0.37 2.90 16.96
C VAL A 194 0.49 1.59 17.73
N ASN A 195 -0.54 0.76 17.65
CA ASN A 195 -0.59 -0.56 18.31
C ASN A 195 0.43 -1.57 17.76
N GLY A 196 1.02 -1.31 16.61
CA GLY A 196 1.96 -2.21 15.92
C GLY A 196 1.60 -2.43 14.45
N TRP A 197 2.13 -3.51 13.87
CA TRP A 197 1.91 -3.89 12.48
C TRP A 197 0.61 -4.69 12.36
N ASN A 198 -0.33 -4.20 11.55
CA ASN A 198 -1.57 -4.90 11.23
C ASN A 198 -2.38 -5.32 12.47
N ASN A 199 -2.30 -4.52 13.54
CA ASN A 199 -3.00 -4.75 14.79
C ASN A 199 -4.04 -3.66 15.02
N LEU A 200 -5.33 -4.01 14.94
CA LEU A 200 -6.41 -3.13 15.36
C LEU A 200 -6.46 -3.09 16.89
N GLU A 201 -6.44 -4.25 17.52
CA GLU A 201 -6.19 -4.41 18.95
C GLU A 201 -4.73 -4.72 19.18
N ASP A 202 -4.15 -4.14 20.23
CA ASP A 202 -2.75 -4.36 20.56
C ASP A 202 -2.51 -5.81 21.00
N ASN A 203 -1.56 -6.48 20.39
CA ASN A 203 -1.20 -7.85 20.73
C ASN A 203 -0.21 -7.96 21.91
N ASN A 204 0.22 -6.82 22.45
CA ASN A 204 1.09 -6.68 23.63
C ASN A 204 0.71 -5.39 24.38
N SER A 205 1.55 -4.81 25.24
CA SER A 205 1.28 -3.54 25.92
C SER A 205 2.18 -2.38 25.46
N GLY A 206 3.13 -2.66 24.58
CA GLY A 206 4.02 -1.64 24.03
C GLY A 206 3.43 -1.00 22.78
N LYS A 207 4.00 0.12 22.36
CA LYS A 207 3.56 0.82 21.16
C LYS A 207 4.68 0.88 20.14
N THR A 208 4.31 0.86 18.86
CA THR A 208 5.23 1.12 17.76
C THR A 208 5.24 2.60 17.44
N ILE A 209 6.45 3.16 17.38
CA ILE A 209 6.70 4.53 16.96
C ILE A 209 7.09 4.51 15.49
N GLY A 210 6.45 5.38 14.70
CA GLY A 210 6.77 5.63 13.30
C GLY A 210 7.29 7.05 13.10
N ILE A 211 8.36 7.18 12.31
CA ILE A 211 8.90 8.48 11.86
C ILE A 211 8.87 8.46 10.33
N THR A 212 8.29 9.51 9.75
CA THR A 212 8.18 9.61 8.30
C THR A 212 8.76 10.94 7.81
N THR A 213 9.38 10.91 6.63
CA THR A 213 9.76 12.12 5.90
C THR A 213 9.37 11.99 4.44
N ALA A 214 8.95 13.10 3.84
CA ALA A 214 8.65 13.17 2.42
C ALA A 214 9.27 14.44 1.84
N TRP A 215 10.09 14.28 0.81
CA TRP A 215 10.54 15.38 -0.05
C TRP A 215 9.91 15.21 -1.42
N VAL A 216 9.24 16.26 -1.92
CA VAL A 216 8.50 16.22 -3.18
C VAL A 216 8.98 17.36 -4.08
N GLY A 217 9.71 16.98 -5.11
CA GLY A 217 10.12 17.87 -6.19
C GLY A 217 9.31 17.65 -7.46
N SER A 218 9.61 18.40 -8.50
CA SER A 218 8.86 18.32 -9.78
C SER A 218 9.09 17.03 -10.57
N LYS A 219 10.25 16.40 -10.43
CA LYS A 219 10.62 15.16 -11.16
C LYS A 219 11.09 14.04 -10.26
N VAL A 220 11.38 14.34 -9.02
CA VAL A 220 11.85 13.39 -8.01
C VAL A 220 11.02 13.57 -6.77
N SER A 221 10.64 12.47 -6.14
CA SER A 221 10.10 12.48 -4.79
C SER A 221 10.80 11.40 -3.98
N TRP A 222 11.06 11.68 -2.71
CA TRP A 222 11.76 10.77 -1.82
C TRP A 222 11.00 10.65 -0.50
N TYR A 223 10.66 9.42 -0.15
CA TYR A 223 9.91 9.08 1.05
C TYR A 223 10.74 8.17 1.92
N ASN A 224 10.70 8.38 3.23
CA ASN A 224 11.33 7.52 4.20
C ASN A 224 10.37 7.24 5.34
N THR A 225 10.37 6.00 5.79
CA THR A 225 9.59 5.55 6.92
C THR A 225 10.46 4.68 7.82
N PHE A 226 10.45 4.95 9.11
CA PHE A 226 11.09 4.13 10.12
C PHE A 226 10.08 3.77 11.19
N TYR A 227 9.92 2.47 11.45
CA TYR A 227 9.10 1.96 12.54
C TYR A 227 9.98 1.25 13.58
N THR A 228 9.65 1.43 14.86
CA THR A 228 10.27 0.70 15.97
C THR A 228 9.29 0.45 17.10
N GLY A 229 9.17 -0.79 17.53
CA GLY A 229 8.31 -1.21 18.62
C GLY A 229 8.30 -2.72 18.83
N PRO A 230 7.67 -3.19 19.92
CA PRO A 230 7.45 -4.61 20.11
C PRO A 230 6.31 -5.09 19.21
N GLU A 231 6.52 -6.22 18.52
CA GLU A 231 5.56 -6.77 17.56
C GLU A 231 5.17 -8.22 17.90
N LYS A 232 5.62 -8.73 19.05
CA LYS A 232 5.33 -10.10 19.48
C LYS A 232 4.09 -10.13 20.37
N THR A 233 3.29 -11.16 20.19
CA THR A 233 2.11 -11.39 21.03
C THR A 233 2.48 -11.63 22.48
N ALA A 234 1.77 -10.96 23.39
CA ALA A 234 1.86 -11.09 24.85
C ALA A 234 3.22 -10.72 25.47
N THR A 235 4.10 -10.00 24.77
CA THR A 235 5.38 -9.57 25.33
C THR A 235 5.92 -8.32 24.65
N ASN A 236 6.52 -7.42 25.45
CA ASN A 236 7.26 -6.26 24.93
C ASN A 236 8.76 -6.56 24.73
N GLN A 237 9.18 -7.82 24.85
CA GLN A 237 10.59 -8.18 24.72
C GLN A 237 11.01 -8.32 23.25
N GLY A 238 12.02 -7.55 22.88
CA GLY A 238 12.53 -7.51 21.51
C GLY A 238 11.71 -6.57 20.65
N HIS A 239 12.39 -5.55 20.14
CA HIS A 239 11.76 -4.61 19.20
C HIS A 239 12.00 -5.06 17.78
N ARG A 240 11.00 -4.87 16.93
CA ARG A 240 11.15 -4.83 15.49
C ARG A 240 11.60 -3.43 15.10
N HIS A 241 12.59 -3.37 14.23
CA HIS A 241 13.03 -2.16 13.56
C HIS A 241 12.81 -2.35 12.07
N PHE A 242 12.21 -1.39 11.42
CA PHE A 242 11.96 -1.44 9.98
C PHE A 242 12.23 -0.07 9.37
N TYR A 243 13.06 -0.05 8.37
CA TYR A 243 13.33 1.13 7.56
C TYR A 243 12.94 0.85 6.13
N ASP A 244 12.11 1.72 5.58
CA ASP A 244 11.70 1.75 4.18
C ASP A 244 12.10 3.09 3.56
N THR A 245 12.56 3.05 2.33
CA THR A 245 12.80 4.26 1.54
C THR A 245 12.38 4.07 0.10
N VAL A 246 11.67 5.06 -0.43
CA VAL A 246 11.16 5.07 -1.80
C VAL A 246 11.61 6.33 -2.52
N VAL A 247 12.26 6.15 -3.67
CA VAL A 247 12.56 7.24 -4.58
C VAL A 247 11.73 7.07 -5.85
N ASN A 248 10.87 8.04 -6.14
CA ASN A 248 10.12 8.10 -7.40
C ASN A 248 10.79 9.09 -8.35
N LEU A 249 10.89 8.70 -9.62
CA LEU A 249 11.42 9.53 -10.70
C LEU A 249 10.36 9.66 -11.79
N THR A 250 10.01 10.89 -12.14
CA THR A 250 9.08 11.22 -13.23
C THR A 250 9.78 12.18 -14.21
N PRO A 251 10.72 11.66 -15.03
CA PRO A 251 11.51 12.50 -15.93
C PRO A 251 10.66 13.24 -16.97
N ASN A 252 9.54 12.65 -17.38
CA ASN A 252 8.57 13.21 -18.32
C ASN A 252 7.17 12.61 -18.09
N ALA A 253 6.16 13.10 -18.79
CA ALA A 253 4.76 12.68 -18.64
C ALA A 253 4.47 11.21 -19.00
N ARG A 254 5.38 10.53 -19.71
CA ARG A 254 5.19 9.15 -20.16
C ARG A 254 5.97 8.13 -19.37
N THR A 255 7.02 8.56 -18.65
CA THR A 255 7.98 7.65 -18.04
C THR A 255 8.05 7.88 -16.54
N ASN A 256 7.85 6.83 -15.79
CA ASN A 256 7.92 6.83 -14.33
C ASN A 256 8.78 5.66 -13.87
N PHE A 257 9.54 5.87 -12.81
CA PHE A 257 10.33 4.83 -12.15
C PHE A 257 10.16 4.93 -10.64
N TYR A 258 10.37 3.83 -9.95
CA TYR A 258 10.66 3.85 -8.53
C TYR A 258 11.81 2.93 -8.16
N LEU A 259 12.49 3.29 -7.08
CA LEU A 259 13.38 2.45 -6.30
C LEU A 259 12.79 2.35 -4.90
N ASN A 260 12.61 1.14 -4.39
CA ASN A 260 12.20 0.87 -3.01
C ASN A 260 13.27 0.00 -2.34
N PHE A 261 13.62 0.33 -1.12
CA PHE A 261 14.54 -0.44 -0.30
C PHE A 261 13.96 -0.60 1.10
N ASP A 262 13.98 -1.85 1.60
CA ASP A 262 13.56 -2.22 2.93
C ASP A 262 14.70 -2.88 3.70
N TYR A 263 14.86 -2.49 4.96
CA TYR A 263 15.64 -3.20 5.95
C TYR A 263 14.80 -3.44 7.19
N GLY A 264 14.73 -4.69 7.62
CA GLY A 264 14.03 -5.07 8.84
C GLY A 264 14.89 -5.91 9.76
N ARG A 265 14.66 -5.73 11.06
CA ARG A 265 15.32 -6.49 12.13
C ARG A 265 14.33 -6.77 13.26
N GLU A 266 14.16 -8.04 13.59
CA GLU A 266 13.43 -8.49 14.77
C GLU A 266 14.42 -8.89 15.85
N ASN A 267 14.51 -8.12 16.92
CA ASN A 267 15.33 -8.48 18.06
C ASN A 267 14.68 -9.66 18.81
N ARG A 268 15.49 -10.61 19.23
CA ARG A 268 15.02 -11.84 19.91
C ARG A 268 14.02 -12.65 19.06
N ALA A 269 14.18 -12.66 17.76
CA ALA A 269 13.35 -13.43 16.84
C ALA A 269 13.35 -14.94 17.19
N PHE A 270 14.52 -15.45 17.57
CA PHE A 270 14.75 -16.84 17.94
C PHE A 270 15.45 -16.88 19.31
N GLY A 271 14.69 -16.81 20.40
CA GLY A 271 15.23 -16.73 21.76
C GLY A 271 16.00 -15.42 21.97
N SER A 272 17.32 -15.48 22.19
CA SER A 272 18.20 -14.31 22.32
C SER A 272 18.70 -13.76 20.98
N SER A 273 18.55 -14.50 19.89
CA SER A 273 19.08 -14.15 18.58
C SER A 273 18.14 -13.25 17.79
N ALA A 274 18.67 -12.27 17.05
CA ALA A 274 17.92 -11.46 16.12
C ALA A 274 17.76 -12.14 14.76
N ALA A 275 16.73 -11.73 14.00
CA ALA A 275 16.60 -12.02 12.58
C ALA A 275 16.63 -10.70 11.79
N GLU A 276 17.13 -10.77 10.58
CA GLU A 276 17.22 -9.62 9.67
C GLU A 276 16.74 -10.03 8.29
N TRP A 277 16.12 -9.08 7.61
CA TRP A 277 15.77 -9.17 6.20
C TRP A 277 16.09 -7.88 5.48
N LEU A 278 16.35 -8.00 4.20
CA LEU A 278 16.70 -6.90 3.34
C LEU A 278 16.05 -7.10 1.97
N ALA A 279 15.46 -6.05 1.42
CA ALA A 279 14.83 -6.13 0.12
C ALA A 279 15.10 -4.87 -0.72
N VAL A 280 15.16 -5.09 -2.04
CA VAL A 280 15.28 -4.03 -3.04
C VAL A 280 14.26 -4.31 -4.14
N GLY A 281 13.50 -3.28 -4.52
CA GLY A 281 12.59 -3.31 -5.64
C GLY A 281 12.84 -2.12 -6.58
N VAL A 282 12.85 -2.40 -7.88
CA VAL A 282 12.91 -1.37 -8.91
C VAL A 282 11.80 -1.60 -9.92
N ALA A 283 11.13 -0.53 -10.33
CA ALA A 283 10.15 -0.63 -11.40
C ALA A 283 10.19 0.58 -12.30
N GLY A 284 9.76 0.36 -13.55
CA GLY A 284 9.57 1.40 -14.53
C GLY A 284 8.26 1.21 -15.26
N ARG A 285 7.57 2.31 -15.56
CA ARG A 285 6.35 2.34 -16.36
C ARG A 285 6.50 3.33 -17.51
N TYR A 286 6.12 2.88 -18.70
CA TYR A 286 6.12 3.70 -19.89
C TYR A 286 4.72 3.73 -20.51
N GLN A 287 4.14 4.93 -20.63
CA GLN A 287 2.88 5.18 -21.31
C GLN A 287 3.11 5.19 -22.82
N THR A 288 2.73 4.11 -23.51
CA THR A 288 2.97 3.94 -24.95
C THR A 288 1.98 4.76 -25.78
N THR A 289 0.69 4.74 -25.41
CA THR A 289 -0.37 5.55 -26.03
C THR A 289 -1.29 6.13 -24.95
N ALA A 290 -2.35 6.84 -25.31
CA ALA A 290 -3.36 7.31 -24.36
C ALA A 290 -4.07 6.16 -23.63
N HIS A 291 -4.11 4.98 -24.22
CA HIS A 291 -4.82 3.80 -23.70
C HIS A 291 -3.89 2.69 -23.20
N THR A 292 -2.63 2.65 -23.59
CA THR A 292 -1.73 1.53 -23.30
C THR A 292 -0.49 1.96 -22.53
N ALA A 293 -0.08 1.13 -21.59
CA ALA A 293 1.19 1.27 -20.89
C ALA A 293 1.88 -0.08 -20.69
N LEU A 294 3.18 -0.05 -20.54
CA LEU A 294 4.02 -1.19 -20.16
C LEU A 294 4.70 -0.88 -18.82
N ALA A 295 4.77 -1.87 -17.94
CA ALA A 295 5.52 -1.79 -16.69
C ALA A 295 6.42 -3.01 -16.52
N LEU A 296 7.60 -2.75 -15.97
CA LEU A 296 8.57 -3.76 -15.55
C LEU A 296 8.86 -3.57 -14.07
N ARG A 297 8.95 -4.66 -13.31
CA ARG A 297 9.40 -4.67 -11.92
C ARG A 297 10.37 -5.82 -11.71
N TYR A 298 11.45 -5.53 -10.98
CA TYR A 298 12.36 -6.53 -10.44
C TYR A 298 12.52 -6.32 -8.95
N GLU A 299 12.57 -7.42 -8.20
CA GLU A 299 12.75 -7.41 -6.75
C GLU A 299 13.71 -8.51 -6.32
N ASN A 300 14.50 -8.21 -5.31
CA ASN A 300 15.23 -9.17 -4.50
C ASN A 300 14.81 -9.03 -3.04
N TYR A 301 14.51 -10.14 -2.39
CA TYR A 301 14.15 -10.22 -0.98
C TYR A 301 14.99 -11.27 -0.29
N ASN A 302 15.83 -10.86 0.65
CA ASN A 302 16.74 -11.74 1.37
C ASN A 302 16.30 -11.92 2.82
N ASP A 303 15.71 -13.07 3.13
CA ASP A 303 15.31 -13.49 4.47
C ASP A 303 16.34 -14.47 5.03
N ARG A 304 17.45 -13.97 5.50
CA ARG A 304 18.66 -14.75 5.88
C ARG A 304 18.41 -15.82 6.92
N ARG A 305 17.36 -15.70 7.73
CA ARG A 305 17.06 -16.62 8.83
C ARG A 305 15.65 -17.22 8.74
N GLY A 306 14.91 -16.93 7.70
CA GLY A 306 13.57 -17.44 7.48
C GLY A 306 12.51 -16.86 8.45
N PHE A 307 12.76 -15.70 9.00
CA PHE A 307 11.84 -15.11 9.97
C PHE A 307 10.54 -14.64 9.33
N ILE A 308 10.63 -14.10 8.13
CA ILE A 308 9.48 -13.56 7.39
C ILE A 308 8.79 -14.65 6.56
N THR A 309 9.57 -15.41 5.80
CA THR A 309 9.03 -16.40 4.84
C THR A 309 8.93 -17.83 5.38
N GLY A 310 9.43 -18.06 6.60
CA GLY A 310 9.52 -19.39 7.21
C GLY A 310 10.70 -20.22 6.73
N THR A 311 11.48 -19.73 5.76
CA THR A 311 12.66 -20.41 5.20
C THR A 311 13.77 -19.40 4.96
N ALA A 312 14.99 -19.74 5.41
CA ALA A 312 16.18 -18.94 5.10
C ALA A 312 16.46 -19.02 3.60
N GLN A 313 16.21 -17.93 2.88
CA GLN A 313 16.26 -17.89 1.42
C GLN A 313 16.47 -16.50 0.85
N SER A 314 16.95 -16.46 -0.41
CA SER A 314 16.97 -15.28 -1.25
C SER A 314 15.93 -15.45 -2.37
N LEU A 315 14.91 -14.60 -2.35
CA LEU A 315 13.82 -14.56 -3.33
C LEU A 315 14.08 -13.49 -4.37
N ASN A 316 13.73 -13.79 -5.59
CA ASN A 316 13.75 -12.83 -6.69
C ASN A 316 12.42 -12.87 -7.44
N SER A 317 12.03 -11.74 -7.98
CA SER A 317 10.82 -11.62 -8.80
C SER A 317 11.07 -10.73 -9.99
N PHE A 318 10.62 -11.17 -11.16
CA PHE A 318 10.52 -10.37 -12.37
C PHE A 318 9.08 -10.31 -12.83
N THR A 319 8.56 -9.11 -13.07
CA THR A 319 7.18 -8.87 -13.50
C THR A 319 7.15 -7.98 -14.72
N LEU A 320 6.43 -8.41 -15.76
CA LEU A 320 6.11 -7.64 -16.95
C LEU A 320 4.60 -7.49 -17.04
N THR A 321 4.12 -6.26 -17.11
CA THR A 321 2.69 -5.93 -17.17
C THR A 321 2.39 -5.07 -18.38
N GLY A 322 1.44 -5.51 -19.21
CA GLY A 322 0.78 -4.71 -20.22
C GLY A 322 -0.56 -4.22 -19.68
N GLU A 323 -0.81 -2.93 -19.73
CA GLU A 323 -2.06 -2.30 -19.31
C GLU A 323 -2.81 -1.75 -20.53
N TYR A 324 -4.13 -1.97 -20.56
CA TYR A 324 -5.04 -1.36 -21.52
C TYR A 324 -6.18 -0.65 -20.78
N LYS A 325 -6.31 0.66 -20.98
CA LYS A 325 -7.39 1.50 -20.47
C LYS A 325 -8.48 1.60 -21.52
N TRP A 326 -9.59 0.91 -21.28
CA TRP A 326 -10.75 0.86 -22.20
C TRP A 326 -11.46 2.20 -22.28
N VAL A 327 -11.81 2.69 -21.11
CA VAL A 327 -12.44 4.00 -20.88
C VAL A 327 -11.96 4.52 -19.54
N GLN A 328 -12.31 5.75 -19.20
CA GLN A 328 -12.10 6.23 -17.85
C GLN A 328 -12.89 5.36 -16.86
N GLY A 329 -12.23 4.85 -15.84
CA GLY A 329 -12.83 3.98 -14.83
C GLY A 329 -12.79 2.48 -15.16
N LEU A 330 -12.24 2.06 -16.32
CA LEU A 330 -12.08 0.64 -16.63
C LEU A 330 -10.74 0.36 -17.30
N LEU A 331 -9.95 -0.52 -16.69
CA LEU A 331 -8.69 -1.01 -17.24
C LEU A 331 -8.58 -2.53 -17.14
N SER A 332 -7.77 -3.12 -18.02
CA SER A 332 -7.34 -4.51 -17.94
C SER A 332 -5.82 -4.60 -17.95
N ARG A 333 -5.29 -5.66 -17.36
CA ARG A 333 -3.86 -5.97 -17.35
C ARG A 333 -3.62 -7.41 -17.74
N LEU A 334 -2.60 -7.59 -18.56
CA LEU A 334 -1.97 -8.89 -18.81
C LEU A 334 -0.59 -8.84 -18.15
N GLU A 335 -0.36 -9.74 -17.22
CA GLU A 335 0.86 -9.75 -16.43
C GLU A 335 1.53 -11.13 -16.46
N TYR A 336 2.79 -11.16 -16.84
CA TYR A 336 3.68 -12.29 -16.62
C TYR A 336 4.56 -12.02 -15.42
N ARG A 337 4.62 -12.98 -14.48
CA ARG A 337 5.54 -12.91 -13.34
C ARG A 337 6.27 -14.23 -13.16
N ARG A 338 7.60 -14.12 -12.98
CA ARG A 338 8.47 -15.20 -12.56
C ARG A 338 9.02 -14.89 -11.19
N ASP A 339 8.83 -15.81 -10.26
CA ASP A 339 9.47 -15.82 -8.94
C ASP A 339 10.46 -16.97 -8.89
N TRP A 340 11.62 -16.76 -8.22
CA TRP A 340 12.56 -17.83 -7.95
C TRP A 340 13.31 -17.61 -6.65
N SER A 341 13.78 -18.74 -6.07
CA SER A 341 14.52 -18.83 -4.82
C SER A 341 15.76 -19.70 -4.99
N ASP A 342 16.76 -19.50 -4.14
CA ASP A 342 17.86 -20.43 -3.94
C ASP A 342 17.40 -21.76 -3.29
N GLN A 343 16.21 -21.77 -2.65
CA GLN A 343 15.58 -22.93 -2.05
C GLN A 343 14.45 -23.49 -2.92
N ALA A 344 14.13 -24.79 -2.78
CA ALA A 344 12.91 -25.38 -3.31
C ALA A 344 11.75 -25.00 -2.39
N TYR A 345 10.98 -24.00 -2.78
CA TYR A 345 9.97 -23.37 -1.92
C TYR A 345 8.59 -23.25 -2.59
N PHE A 346 8.54 -23.16 -3.91
CA PHE A 346 7.28 -22.99 -4.65
C PHE A 346 6.60 -24.33 -4.87
N GLU A 347 5.36 -24.46 -4.44
CA GLU A 347 4.57 -25.66 -4.62
C GLU A 347 4.45 -26.05 -6.11
N ARG A 348 4.65 -27.36 -6.41
CA ARG A 348 4.54 -27.90 -7.76
C ARG A 348 3.82 -29.25 -7.74
N GLY A 349 2.66 -29.32 -8.40
CA GLY A 349 1.81 -30.50 -8.43
C GLY A 349 1.42 -30.96 -7.02
N PHE A 350 1.24 -32.27 -6.85
CA PHE A 350 0.77 -32.86 -5.59
C PHE A 350 1.87 -33.19 -4.57
N GLN A 351 3.13 -33.23 -4.95
CA GLN A 351 4.19 -33.78 -4.09
C GLN A 351 5.51 -33.02 -4.16
N GLY A 352 5.57 -31.90 -4.80
CA GLY A 352 6.86 -31.27 -5.04
C GLY A 352 6.95 -29.81 -4.67
N LEU A 353 8.18 -29.41 -4.42
CA LEU A 353 8.59 -28.01 -4.34
C LEU A 353 9.56 -27.74 -5.49
N ALA A 354 9.42 -26.58 -6.09
CA ALA A 354 10.31 -26.07 -7.14
C ALA A 354 11.05 -24.82 -6.64
N LYS A 355 12.18 -24.51 -7.27
CA LYS A 355 12.90 -23.26 -7.01
C LYS A 355 12.28 -22.05 -7.68
N ASN A 356 11.26 -22.21 -8.50
CA ASN A 356 10.59 -21.12 -9.20
C ASN A 356 9.13 -21.41 -9.46
N GLN A 357 8.37 -20.36 -9.73
CA GLN A 357 7.03 -20.41 -10.30
C GLN A 357 6.90 -19.35 -11.39
N ASN A 358 6.10 -19.64 -12.42
CA ASN A 358 5.74 -18.68 -13.46
C ASN A 358 4.22 -18.54 -13.49
N THR A 359 3.76 -17.33 -13.55
CA THR A 359 2.32 -17.05 -13.62
C THR A 359 1.99 -16.10 -14.77
N LEU A 360 0.81 -16.31 -15.35
CA LEU A 360 0.19 -15.39 -16.29
C LEU A 360 -1.15 -14.95 -15.68
N THR A 361 -1.32 -13.67 -15.48
CA THR A 361 -2.53 -13.10 -14.88
C THR A 361 -3.22 -12.18 -15.88
N VAL A 362 -4.54 -12.35 -16.02
CA VAL A 362 -5.41 -11.38 -16.68
C VAL A 362 -6.30 -10.77 -15.62
N GLY A 363 -6.22 -9.47 -15.43
CA GLY A 363 -7.00 -8.74 -14.44
C GLY A 363 -7.86 -7.65 -15.07
N PHE A 364 -9.04 -7.42 -14.50
CA PHE A 364 -9.95 -6.33 -14.82
C PHE A 364 -10.20 -5.50 -13.58
N VAL A 365 -10.10 -4.18 -13.74
CA VAL A 365 -10.27 -3.22 -12.64
C VAL A 365 -11.24 -2.15 -13.08
N ALA A 366 -12.42 -2.11 -12.47
CA ALA A 366 -13.38 -1.04 -12.62
C ALA A 366 -13.31 -0.11 -11.42
N TYR A 367 -13.29 1.21 -11.63
CA TYR A 367 -13.19 2.19 -10.56
C TYR A 367 -13.88 3.49 -10.93
N PHE A 368 -14.37 4.19 -9.92
CA PHE A 368 -14.96 5.52 -10.07
C PHE A 368 -14.60 6.42 -8.89
N SER A 369 -14.75 7.73 -9.09
CA SER A 369 -14.69 8.73 -8.02
C SER A 369 -15.57 9.92 -8.40
N THR A 370 -16.22 10.52 -7.41
CA THR A 370 -16.99 11.76 -7.59
C THR A 370 -16.11 12.95 -8.01
N ASN A 371 -14.79 12.85 -7.77
CA ASN A 371 -13.79 13.85 -8.16
C ASN A 371 -13.16 13.59 -9.54
N LEU A 372 -13.50 12.50 -10.22
CA LEU A 372 -13.10 12.24 -11.60
C LEU A 372 -14.04 13.00 -12.54
N ARG A 373 -13.81 14.28 -12.74
CA ARG A 373 -14.42 15.08 -13.82
C ARG A 373 -13.47 15.23 -14.99
#